data_1a1678dfe80c3cc68b4fe3604dd79bdc
#
_entry.id   1a1678dfe80c3cc68b4fe3604dd79bdc
#
_cell.length_a   1.000
_cell.length_b   1.000
_cell.length_c   1.000
_cell.angle_alpha   90.00
_cell.angle_beta   90.00
_cell.angle_gamma   90.00
#
_symmetry.space_group_name_H-M   'P 1'
#
loop_
_entity.id
_entity.type
_entity.pdbx_description
1 polymer ?
#
loop_
_entity_poly.entity_id
_entity_poly.type
_entity_poly.pdbx_seq_one_letter_code
_entity_poly.pdbx_strand_id
1 'polypeptide(L)'
;MTKKYTDEAYGQKEFYADYLPLIDKDLSFDEIKQDNSDGILNGNILEFKLIINDVNAVLFQAIKYLSSRRLKGKPVPANILLVSLNDEKIYHYYSQDFFDDIEKVYIGASSKGNTGFARNVKANVLDLTKQLDQGKLIKLLKNKEYMRINLDENNIVGWATYYYNLKPKATKGDFLGDDAGKVKIIGEIRKPEVLKEFILPY
;
A
#
# COMPACT_ATOMS: atom_id res chain seq x y z
N MET A 1 -25.49 -19.94 5.57
CA MET A 1 -25.72 -19.44 4.21
C MET A 1 -24.64 -18.44 3.89
N THR A 2 -23.84 -18.67 2.85
CA THR A 2 -22.80 -17.76 2.39
C THR A 2 -23.46 -16.49 1.86
N LYS A 3 -23.12 -15.33 2.42
CA LYS A 3 -23.61 -14.02 1.89
C LYS A 3 -23.02 -13.86 0.48
N LYS A 4 -23.86 -13.67 -0.53
CA LYS A 4 -23.41 -13.28 -1.88
C LYS A 4 -23.76 -11.84 -2.13
N TYR A 5 -22.75 -11.04 -2.45
CA TYR A 5 -22.89 -9.65 -2.77
C TYR A 5 -23.01 -9.46 -4.29
N THR A 6 -23.83 -8.51 -4.70
CA THR A 6 -23.94 -8.06 -6.09
C THR A 6 -23.29 -6.69 -6.30
N ASP A 7 -22.99 -6.00 -5.21
CA ASP A 7 -22.34 -4.70 -5.18
C ASP A 7 -21.09 -4.75 -4.30
N GLU A 8 -19.96 -4.28 -4.84
CA GLU A 8 -18.65 -4.32 -4.17
C GLU A 8 -18.61 -3.37 -2.97
N ALA A 9 -19.15 -2.15 -3.11
CA ALA A 9 -19.14 -1.16 -2.04
C ALA A 9 -20.01 -1.60 -0.86
N TYR A 10 -21.13 -2.26 -1.13
CA TYR A 10 -21.97 -2.83 -0.09
C TYR A 10 -21.24 -3.98 0.64
N GLY A 11 -20.61 -4.90 -0.12
CA GLY A 11 -19.84 -6.00 0.48
C GLY A 11 -18.66 -5.52 1.32
N GLN A 12 -17.98 -4.48 0.87
CA GLN A 12 -16.91 -3.81 1.60
C GLN A 12 -17.42 -3.23 2.94
N LYS A 13 -18.56 -2.54 2.90
CA LYS A 13 -19.18 -1.97 4.10
C LYS A 13 -19.55 -3.05 5.12
N GLU A 14 -20.15 -4.16 4.67
CA GLU A 14 -20.48 -5.30 5.52
C GLU A 14 -19.23 -5.95 6.13
N PHE A 15 -18.16 -6.12 5.32
CA PHE A 15 -16.87 -6.63 5.82
C PHE A 15 -16.33 -5.77 6.97
N TYR A 16 -16.30 -4.46 6.78
CA TYR A 16 -15.83 -3.57 7.84
C TYR A 16 -16.77 -3.57 9.06
N ALA A 17 -18.07 -3.65 8.86
CA ALA A 17 -19.04 -3.76 9.96
C ALA A 17 -18.82 -5.03 10.80
N ASP A 18 -18.44 -6.13 10.16
CA ASP A 18 -18.16 -7.40 10.85
C ASP A 18 -16.81 -7.38 11.61
N TYR A 19 -15.77 -6.73 11.04
CA TYR A 19 -14.41 -6.83 11.60
C TYR A 19 -13.96 -5.63 12.43
N LEU A 20 -14.39 -4.38 12.13
CA LEU A 20 -13.94 -3.19 12.87
C LEU A 20 -14.22 -3.24 14.37
N PRO A 21 -15.40 -3.67 14.82
CA PRO A 21 -15.68 -3.74 16.26
C PRO A 21 -14.77 -4.71 17.02
N LEU A 22 -14.18 -5.68 16.30
CA LEU A 22 -13.25 -6.67 16.87
C LEU A 22 -11.81 -6.13 16.95
N ILE A 23 -11.52 -5.03 16.26
CA ILE A 23 -10.19 -4.43 16.15
C ILE A 23 -10.11 -3.20 17.03
N ASP A 24 -10.98 -2.24 16.78
CA ASP A 24 -11.07 -0.98 17.51
C ASP A 24 -12.53 -0.48 17.43
N LYS A 25 -13.16 -0.25 18.58
CA LYS A 25 -14.57 0.14 18.65
C LYS A 25 -14.82 1.57 18.24
N ASP A 26 -13.78 2.39 18.28
CA ASP A 26 -13.87 3.82 18.03
C ASP A 26 -13.57 4.17 16.56
N LEU A 27 -13.12 3.16 15.76
CA LEU A 27 -12.75 3.37 14.36
C LEU A 27 -13.98 3.33 13.45
N SER A 28 -14.14 4.36 12.63
CA SER A 28 -15.21 4.41 11.63
C SER A 28 -14.76 3.98 10.25
N PHE A 29 -15.71 3.56 9.40
CA PHE A 29 -15.44 3.18 8.02
C PHE A 29 -14.85 4.35 7.20
N ASP A 30 -15.31 5.59 7.45
CA ASP A 30 -14.85 6.77 6.72
C ASP A 30 -13.38 7.12 6.99
N GLU A 31 -12.87 6.78 8.19
CA GLU A 31 -11.47 7.00 8.57
C GLU A 31 -10.51 6.02 7.89
N ILE A 32 -11.02 4.89 7.41
CA ILE A 32 -10.21 3.83 6.79
C ILE A 32 -10.04 4.08 5.30
N LYS A 33 -11.06 4.64 4.64
CA LYS A 33 -11.05 4.88 3.20
C LYS A 33 -10.16 6.07 2.86
N GLN A 34 -8.94 5.80 2.41
CA GLN A 34 -7.92 6.82 2.14
C GLN A 34 -7.28 6.63 0.76
N ASP A 35 -6.86 7.75 0.15
CA ASP A 35 -5.97 7.77 -1.02
C ASP A 35 -6.46 6.96 -2.24
N ASN A 36 -7.77 6.87 -2.48
CA ASN A 36 -8.41 6.08 -3.55
C ASN A 36 -8.19 4.56 -3.43
N SER A 37 -7.67 4.06 -2.33
CA SER A 37 -7.69 2.63 -1.99
C SER A 37 -9.03 2.28 -1.33
N ASP A 38 -9.39 1.01 -1.33
CA ASP A 38 -10.58 0.53 -0.65
C ASP A 38 -10.45 0.60 0.88
N GLY A 39 -9.23 0.67 1.38
CA GLY A 39 -8.98 0.96 2.78
C GLY A 39 -7.54 0.77 3.21
N ILE A 40 -7.13 1.59 4.17
CA ILE A 40 -5.88 1.43 4.92
C ILE A 40 -6.23 1.31 6.38
N LEU A 41 -6.00 0.14 6.94
CA LEU A 41 -6.29 -0.17 8.34
C LEU A 41 -5.04 -0.67 9.03
N ASN A 42 -4.53 0.15 9.97
CA ASN A 42 -3.26 -0.11 10.64
C ASN A 42 -2.13 -0.30 9.61
N GLY A 43 -1.34 -1.35 9.70
CA GLY A 43 -0.29 -1.71 8.76
C GLY A 43 -0.75 -2.53 7.56
N ASN A 44 -2.02 -2.41 7.14
CA ASN A 44 -2.60 -3.19 6.05
C ASN A 44 -3.22 -2.28 5.00
N ILE A 45 -2.96 -2.54 3.71
CA ILE A 45 -3.79 -2.05 2.61
C ILE A 45 -4.77 -3.14 2.22
N LEU A 46 -6.04 -2.78 2.09
CA LEU A 46 -7.11 -3.68 1.64
C LEU A 46 -7.58 -3.27 0.26
N GLU A 47 -7.77 -4.25 -0.61
CA GLU A 47 -8.35 -4.09 -1.93
C GLU A 47 -9.44 -5.14 -2.09
N PHE A 48 -10.65 -4.71 -2.41
CA PHE A 48 -11.82 -5.58 -2.48
C PHE A 48 -12.23 -5.86 -3.91
N LYS A 49 -12.73 -7.07 -4.14
CA LYS A 49 -13.44 -7.47 -5.35
C LYS A 49 -14.57 -8.42 -4.97
N LEU A 50 -15.65 -8.39 -5.74
CA LEU A 50 -16.71 -9.40 -5.57
C LEU A 50 -16.15 -10.81 -5.73
N ILE A 51 -15.36 -11.03 -6.78
CA ILE A 51 -14.60 -12.26 -7.06
C ILE A 51 -13.25 -11.85 -7.66
N ILE A 52 -12.18 -12.44 -7.18
CA ILE A 52 -10.84 -12.22 -7.73
C ILE A 52 -10.51 -13.31 -8.74
N ASN A 53 -10.69 -13.01 -10.03
CA ASN A 53 -10.34 -13.91 -11.12
C ASN A 53 -8.86 -13.80 -11.53
N ASP A 54 -8.27 -12.61 -11.42
CA ASP A 54 -6.87 -12.34 -11.68
C ASP A 54 -6.24 -11.67 -10.44
N VAL A 55 -5.57 -12.49 -9.66
CA VAL A 55 -4.90 -12.05 -8.43
C VAL A 55 -3.78 -11.05 -8.72
N ASN A 56 -3.02 -11.24 -9.82
CA ASN A 56 -1.93 -10.34 -10.17
C ASN A 56 -2.42 -8.94 -10.56
N ALA A 57 -3.55 -8.85 -11.24
CA ALA A 57 -4.13 -7.55 -11.60
C ALA A 57 -4.57 -6.75 -10.37
N VAL A 58 -5.20 -7.41 -9.39
CA VAL A 58 -5.63 -6.78 -8.14
C VAL A 58 -4.42 -6.45 -7.26
N LEU A 59 -3.43 -7.34 -7.19
CA LEU A 59 -2.17 -7.11 -6.48
C LEU A 59 -1.43 -5.89 -7.04
N PHE A 60 -1.36 -5.76 -8.36
CA PHE A 60 -0.70 -4.61 -8.99
C PHE A 60 -1.43 -3.31 -8.70
N GLN A 61 -2.75 -3.33 -8.59
CA GLN A 61 -3.53 -2.16 -8.16
C GLN A 61 -3.11 -1.71 -6.75
N ALA A 62 -3.04 -2.64 -5.80
CA ALA A 62 -2.58 -2.36 -4.44
C ALA A 62 -1.14 -1.82 -4.42
N ILE A 63 -0.22 -2.41 -5.19
CA ILE A 63 1.18 -1.95 -5.29
C ILE A 63 1.25 -0.51 -5.81
N LYS A 64 0.43 -0.14 -6.81
CA LYS A 64 0.37 1.25 -7.31
C LYS A 64 -0.11 2.23 -6.23
N TYR A 65 -1.08 1.84 -5.41
CA TYR A 65 -1.51 2.66 -4.28
C TYR A 65 -0.40 2.81 -3.24
N LEU A 66 0.35 1.75 -2.93
CA LEU A 66 1.49 1.81 -2.02
C LEU A 66 2.61 2.71 -2.56
N SER A 67 2.93 2.61 -3.86
CA SER A 67 3.87 3.51 -4.53
C SER A 67 3.42 4.98 -4.45
N SER A 68 2.14 5.25 -4.76
CA SER A 68 1.57 6.60 -4.64
C SER A 68 1.62 7.12 -3.21
N ARG A 69 1.36 6.25 -2.24
CA ARG A 69 1.39 6.58 -0.82
C ARG A 69 2.81 6.95 -0.37
N ARG A 70 3.81 6.17 -0.78
CA ARG A 70 5.22 6.47 -0.58
C ARG A 70 5.59 7.86 -1.12
N LEU A 71 5.19 8.15 -2.36
CA LEU A 71 5.47 9.43 -3.00
C LEU A 71 4.80 10.63 -2.29
N LYS A 72 3.74 10.39 -1.53
CA LYS A 72 3.08 11.41 -0.71
C LYS A 72 3.68 11.55 0.69
N GLY A 73 4.78 10.86 1.00
CA GLY A 73 5.40 10.86 2.32
C GLY A 73 4.58 10.18 3.40
N LYS A 74 3.72 9.22 3.05
CA LYS A 74 2.88 8.48 3.98
C LYS A 74 3.45 7.10 4.28
N PRO A 75 3.30 6.58 5.51
CA PRO A 75 3.76 5.24 5.87
C PRO A 75 3.22 4.18 4.92
N VAL A 76 4.09 3.29 4.44
CA VAL A 76 3.72 2.18 3.56
C VAL A 76 3.35 0.97 4.43
N PRO A 77 2.09 0.50 4.39
CA PRO A 77 1.66 -0.69 5.12
C PRO A 77 2.53 -1.91 4.83
N ALA A 78 2.81 -2.72 5.86
CA ALA A 78 3.61 -3.93 5.70
C ALA A 78 2.85 -5.06 4.99
N ASN A 79 1.52 -5.04 5.00
CA ASN A 79 0.69 -6.10 4.48
C ASN A 79 -0.24 -5.63 3.37
N ILE A 80 -0.44 -6.49 2.38
CA ILE A 80 -1.42 -6.34 1.29
C ILE A 80 -2.46 -7.43 1.45
N LEU A 81 -3.72 -7.05 1.58
CA LEU A 81 -4.86 -7.95 1.73
C LEU A 81 -5.82 -7.76 0.55
N LEU A 82 -5.87 -8.74 -0.35
CA LEU A 82 -6.81 -8.75 -1.45
C LEU A 82 -8.01 -9.59 -1.04
N VAL A 83 -9.17 -8.96 -0.94
CA VAL A 83 -10.39 -9.55 -0.40
C VAL A 83 -11.33 -9.97 -1.53
N SER A 84 -11.55 -11.27 -1.70
CA SER A 84 -12.56 -11.84 -2.59
C SER A 84 -13.84 -12.09 -1.78
N LEU A 85 -14.79 -11.15 -1.86
CA LEU A 85 -15.97 -11.10 -1.00
C LEU A 85 -16.85 -12.34 -1.14
N ASN A 86 -17.16 -12.74 -2.37
CA ASN A 86 -18.07 -13.85 -2.63
C ASN A 86 -17.41 -15.23 -2.53
N ASP A 87 -16.08 -15.29 -2.56
CA ASP A 87 -15.32 -16.52 -2.32
C ASP A 87 -14.97 -16.68 -0.84
N GLU A 88 -15.24 -15.66 -0.01
CA GLU A 88 -14.85 -15.59 1.41
C GLU A 88 -13.36 -15.90 1.61
N LYS A 89 -12.50 -15.36 0.71
CA LYS A 89 -11.06 -15.57 0.72
C LYS A 89 -10.29 -14.25 0.76
N ILE A 90 -9.15 -14.31 1.44
CA ILE A 90 -8.18 -13.22 1.42
C ILE A 90 -6.84 -13.76 0.94
N TYR A 91 -6.25 -13.05 -0.03
CA TYR A 91 -4.89 -13.29 -0.49
C TYR A 91 -3.98 -12.27 0.21
N HIS A 92 -3.22 -12.75 1.19
CA HIS A 92 -2.30 -11.94 1.96
C HIS A 92 -0.89 -12.03 1.41
N TYR A 93 -0.26 -10.87 1.20
CA TYR A 93 1.12 -10.69 0.80
C TYR A 93 1.83 -9.72 1.74
N TYR A 94 3.15 -9.80 1.79
CA TYR A 94 3.99 -8.79 2.45
C TYR A 94 4.43 -7.74 1.45
N SER A 95 4.30 -6.47 1.78
CA SER A 95 4.72 -5.37 0.91
C SER A 95 6.22 -5.40 0.62
N GLN A 96 7.02 -5.94 1.54
CA GLN A 96 8.47 -6.09 1.39
C GLN A 96 8.87 -6.96 0.20
N ASP A 97 8.04 -7.95 -0.16
CA ASP A 97 8.29 -8.83 -1.32
C ASP A 97 8.15 -8.09 -2.66
N PHE A 98 7.59 -6.89 -2.63
CA PHE A 98 7.37 -6.01 -3.80
C PHE A 98 8.09 -4.67 -3.66
N PHE A 99 9.17 -4.63 -2.89
CA PHE A 99 9.91 -3.40 -2.62
C PHE A 99 10.26 -2.65 -3.89
N ASP A 100 10.90 -3.32 -4.87
CA ASP A 100 11.32 -2.73 -6.14
C ASP A 100 10.13 -2.22 -6.98
N ASP A 101 8.98 -2.87 -6.88
CA ASP A 101 7.77 -2.43 -7.59
C ASP A 101 7.14 -1.22 -6.90
N ILE A 102 7.15 -1.17 -5.56
CA ILE A 102 6.66 -0.02 -4.79
C ILE A 102 7.55 1.20 -4.97
N GLU A 103 8.85 1.02 -5.21
CA GLU A 103 9.78 2.11 -5.51
C GLU A 103 9.48 2.81 -6.83
N LYS A 104 8.91 2.11 -7.79
CA LYS A 104 8.60 2.69 -9.11
C LYS A 104 7.53 3.76 -8.99
N VAL A 105 7.65 4.79 -9.84
CA VAL A 105 6.64 5.83 -9.97
C VAL A 105 5.64 5.41 -11.03
N TYR A 106 4.37 5.25 -10.63
CA TYR A 106 3.28 4.95 -11.56
C TYR A 106 2.42 6.18 -11.79
N ILE A 107 2.18 6.49 -13.06
CA ILE A 107 1.27 7.56 -13.45
C ILE A 107 -0.16 7.00 -13.44
N GLY A 108 -0.92 7.42 -12.43
CA GLY A 108 -2.30 6.96 -12.23
C GLY A 108 -2.41 5.54 -11.66
N ALA A 109 -3.24 5.39 -10.66
CA ALA A 109 -3.52 4.12 -10.00
C ALA A 109 -4.74 3.39 -10.61
N SER A 110 -5.03 3.63 -11.90
CA SER A 110 -6.15 2.98 -12.54
C SER A 110 -5.89 1.48 -12.71
N SER A 111 -6.91 0.67 -12.52
CA SER A 111 -6.87 -0.78 -12.77
C SER A 111 -6.72 -1.13 -14.26
N LYS A 112 -6.99 -0.18 -15.15
CA LYS A 112 -6.83 -0.37 -16.60
C LYS A 112 -5.35 -0.39 -16.96
N GLY A 113 -4.91 -1.40 -17.71
CA GLY A 113 -3.55 -1.52 -18.23
C GLY A 113 -2.59 -2.34 -17.37
N ASN A 114 -3.09 -3.17 -16.45
CA ASN A 114 -2.26 -4.07 -15.63
C ASN A 114 -1.83 -5.35 -16.36
N THR A 115 -1.92 -5.38 -17.68
CA THR A 115 -1.50 -6.51 -18.49
C THR A 115 0.02 -6.73 -18.35
N GLY A 116 0.41 -7.95 -18.04
CA GLY A 116 1.82 -8.35 -17.94
C GLY A 116 2.45 -8.21 -16.55
N PHE A 117 1.75 -7.70 -15.53
CA PHE A 117 2.25 -7.80 -14.18
C PHE A 117 2.04 -9.23 -13.66
N ALA A 118 3.13 -9.93 -13.45
CA ALA A 118 3.14 -11.24 -12.80
C ALA A 118 4.38 -11.34 -11.93
N ARG A 119 4.22 -11.80 -10.70
CA ARG A 119 5.31 -12.06 -9.76
C ARG A 119 5.17 -13.47 -9.22
N ASN A 120 6.30 -14.14 -9.07
CA ASN A 120 6.35 -15.49 -8.50
C ASN A 120 6.37 -15.43 -6.97
N VAL A 121 5.43 -14.71 -6.39
CA VAL A 121 5.23 -14.62 -4.95
C VAL A 121 3.90 -15.29 -4.62
N LYS A 122 3.92 -16.26 -3.73
CA LYS A 122 2.72 -16.99 -3.31
C LYS A 122 2.00 -16.22 -2.20
N ALA A 123 0.69 -16.05 -2.36
CA ALA A 123 -0.15 -15.53 -1.30
C ALA A 123 -0.28 -16.52 -0.14
N ASN A 124 -0.36 -16.00 1.07
CA ASN A 124 -0.96 -16.73 2.18
C ASN A 124 -2.49 -16.59 2.06
N VAL A 125 -3.16 -17.68 1.67
CA VAL A 125 -4.61 -17.63 1.45
C VAL A 125 -5.32 -17.94 2.77
N LEU A 126 -6.16 -17.00 3.21
CA LEU A 126 -7.07 -17.19 4.34
C LEU A 126 -8.47 -17.53 3.80
N ASP A 127 -9.05 -18.58 4.33
CA ASP A 127 -10.42 -19.02 4.05
C ASP A 127 -11.33 -18.58 5.22
N LEU A 128 -12.13 -17.55 4.98
CA LEU A 128 -12.95 -16.91 6.01
C LEU A 128 -14.14 -17.77 6.45
N THR A 129 -14.39 -18.90 5.81
CA THR A 129 -15.34 -19.92 6.34
C THR A 129 -14.77 -20.67 7.55
N LYS A 130 -13.43 -20.55 7.77
CA LYS A 130 -12.71 -21.20 8.86
C LYS A 130 -12.42 -20.24 10.00
N GLN A 131 -12.86 -20.58 11.20
CA GLN A 131 -12.66 -19.76 12.40
C GLN A 131 -11.16 -19.47 12.68
N LEU A 132 -10.28 -20.44 12.40
CA LEU A 132 -8.83 -20.24 12.56
C LEU A 132 -8.30 -19.11 11.67
N ASP A 133 -8.73 -19.05 10.43
CA ASP A 133 -8.28 -18.03 9.47
C ASP A 133 -8.92 -16.66 9.73
N GLN A 134 -10.17 -16.65 10.22
CA GLN A 134 -10.77 -15.41 10.76
C GLN A 134 -9.93 -14.86 11.93
N GLY A 135 -9.47 -15.71 12.85
CA GLY A 135 -8.57 -15.31 13.93
C GLY A 135 -7.23 -14.77 13.46
N LYS A 136 -6.65 -15.33 12.39
CA LYS A 136 -5.43 -14.81 11.75
C LYS A 136 -5.68 -13.43 11.12
N LEU A 137 -6.82 -13.26 10.43
CA LEU A 137 -7.19 -11.97 9.85
C LEU A 137 -7.31 -10.90 10.93
N ILE A 138 -7.99 -11.16 12.03
CA ILE A 138 -8.13 -10.21 13.14
C ILE A 138 -6.75 -9.80 13.68
N LYS A 139 -5.81 -10.73 13.81
CA LYS A 139 -4.43 -10.42 14.23
C LYS A 139 -3.72 -9.52 13.22
N LEU A 140 -3.85 -9.79 11.92
CA LEU A 140 -3.29 -8.94 10.87
C LEU A 140 -3.88 -7.52 10.91
N LEU A 141 -5.20 -7.41 11.02
CA LEU A 141 -5.89 -6.11 11.04
C LEU A 141 -5.57 -5.27 12.31
N LYS A 142 -5.17 -5.91 13.41
CA LYS A 142 -4.68 -5.23 14.62
C LYS A 142 -3.22 -4.80 14.52
N ASN A 143 -2.45 -5.38 13.59
CA ASN A 143 -1.03 -5.15 13.49
C ASN A 143 -0.73 -3.80 12.82
N LYS A 144 0.01 -2.93 13.50
CA LYS A 144 0.40 -1.60 13.02
C LYS A 144 1.82 -1.61 12.43
N GLU A 145 2.17 -2.67 11.71
CA GLU A 145 3.47 -2.77 11.06
C GLU A 145 3.51 -2.05 9.72
N TYR A 146 4.63 -1.40 9.47
CA TYR A 146 4.91 -0.70 8.23
C TYR A 146 6.16 -1.28 7.58
N MET A 147 6.25 -1.14 6.27
CA MET A 147 7.37 -1.64 5.50
C MET A 147 8.68 -1.00 5.96
N ARG A 148 9.71 -1.82 6.17
CA ARG A 148 11.06 -1.35 6.50
C ARG A 148 11.79 -0.97 5.22
N ILE A 149 12.52 0.14 5.28
CA ILE A 149 13.21 0.71 4.14
C ILE A 149 14.70 0.76 4.45
N ASN A 150 15.49 0.10 3.62
CA ASN A 150 16.95 0.23 3.65
C ASN A 150 17.33 1.23 2.56
N LEU A 151 17.80 2.40 2.96
CA LEU A 151 18.19 3.45 2.04
C LEU A 151 19.60 3.21 1.51
N ASP A 152 19.75 3.30 0.20
CA ASP A 152 21.02 3.28 -0.51
C ASP A 152 21.06 4.37 -1.60
N GLU A 153 22.17 4.49 -2.31
CA GLU A 153 22.37 5.49 -3.35
C GLU A 153 21.36 5.39 -4.50
N ASN A 154 20.80 4.20 -4.73
CA ASN A 154 19.88 3.95 -5.85
C ASN A 154 18.45 4.39 -5.51
N ASN A 155 18.03 4.19 -4.26
CA ASN A 155 16.65 4.38 -3.85
C ASN A 155 16.40 5.67 -3.05
N ILE A 156 17.46 6.34 -2.58
CA ILE A 156 17.37 7.47 -1.66
C ILE A 156 16.47 8.60 -2.15
N VAL A 157 16.52 8.94 -3.44
CA VAL A 157 15.71 10.05 -3.98
C VAL A 157 14.23 9.74 -3.92
N GLY A 158 13.85 8.48 -4.21
CA GLY A 158 12.47 8.02 -4.08
C GLY A 158 11.99 8.04 -2.63
N TRP A 159 12.80 7.54 -1.71
CA TRP A 159 12.46 7.43 -0.31
C TRP A 159 12.67 8.71 0.50
N ALA A 160 13.48 9.65 0.04
CA ALA A 160 13.55 10.99 0.62
C ALA A 160 12.18 11.70 0.56
N THR A 161 11.41 11.47 -0.49
CA THR A 161 10.03 11.95 -0.57
C THR A 161 9.16 11.41 0.56
N TYR A 162 9.36 10.17 0.93
CA TYR A 162 8.64 9.52 2.03
C TYR A 162 8.98 10.14 3.39
N TYR A 163 10.26 10.34 3.68
CA TYR A 163 10.70 10.84 4.99
C TYR A 163 10.52 12.35 5.15
N TYR A 164 10.70 13.11 4.09
CA TYR A 164 10.71 14.58 4.14
C TYR A 164 9.49 15.21 3.51
N ASN A 165 8.50 14.40 3.10
CA ASN A 165 7.29 14.88 2.42
C ASN A 165 7.62 15.80 1.22
N LEU A 166 8.68 15.48 0.49
CA LEU A 166 9.08 16.21 -0.70
C LEU A 166 8.01 16.03 -1.78
N LYS A 167 7.88 16.99 -2.68
CA LYS A 167 6.89 16.93 -3.76
C LYS A 167 7.03 15.65 -4.57
N PRO A 168 6.00 14.76 -4.56
CA PRO A 168 6.10 13.45 -5.21
C PRO A 168 6.10 13.49 -6.73
N LYS A 169 5.71 14.62 -7.34
CA LYS A 169 5.70 14.83 -8.78
C LYS A 169 6.87 15.72 -9.18
N ALA A 170 8.06 15.35 -8.76
CA ALA A 170 9.22 15.99 -9.29
C ALA A 170 9.35 15.64 -10.76
N THR A 171 8.75 16.46 -11.59
CA THR A 171 9.15 16.51 -12.99
C THR A 171 10.56 17.05 -13.07
N LYS A 172 11.26 16.79 -14.16
CA LYS A 172 12.55 17.43 -14.42
C LYS A 172 12.46 18.96 -14.23
N GLY A 173 11.32 19.59 -14.54
CA GLY A 173 11.07 21.01 -14.33
C GLY A 173 10.91 21.42 -12.87
N ASP A 174 10.29 20.58 -12.01
CA ASP A 174 10.13 20.88 -10.58
C ASP A 174 11.47 20.86 -9.82
N PHE A 175 12.43 20.05 -10.28
CA PHE A 175 13.74 19.92 -9.66
C PHE A 175 14.87 20.59 -10.45
N LEU A 176 14.74 20.71 -11.78
CA LEU A 176 15.74 21.24 -12.70
C LEU A 176 15.32 22.54 -13.35
N GLY A 177 14.09 23.02 -13.14
CA GLY A 177 13.64 24.28 -13.72
C GLY A 177 14.47 25.46 -13.25
N ASP A 178 13.87 26.58 -13.11
CA ASP A 178 14.56 27.82 -12.70
C ASP A 178 15.03 27.80 -11.23
N ASP A 179 14.82 26.71 -10.52
CA ASP A 179 15.13 26.55 -9.12
C ASP A 179 16.38 25.66 -8.92
N ALA A 180 17.54 26.24 -9.28
CA ALA A 180 18.84 25.56 -9.14
C ALA A 180 19.15 25.06 -7.72
N GLY A 181 18.52 25.66 -6.71
CA GLY A 181 18.63 25.24 -5.33
C GLY A 181 18.03 23.84 -5.09
N LYS A 182 16.88 23.53 -5.70
CA LYS A 182 16.25 22.21 -5.58
C LYS A 182 17.04 21.11 -6.25
N VAL A 183 17.63 21.39 -7.38
CA VAL A 183 18.55 20.47 -8.07
C VAL A 183 19.76 20.15 -7.22
N LYS A 184 20.31 21.18 -6.58
CA LYS A 184 21.45 21.04 -5.67
C LYS A 184 21.08 20.13 -4.49
N ILE A 185 19.93 20.37 -3.85
CA ILE A 185 19.44 19.55 -2.73
C ILE A 185 19.32 18.08 -3.14
N ILE A 186 18.72 17.78 -4.29
CA ILE A 186 18.57 16.39 -4.76
C ILE A 186 19.91 15.76 -5.11
N GLY A 187 20.79 16.53 -5.77
CA GLY A 187 22.14 16.07 -6.06
C GLY A 187 22.95 15.79 -4.79
N GLU A 188 22.72 16.56 -3.75
CA GLU A 188 23.35 16.39 -2.44
C GLU A 188 22.76 15.21 -1.66
N ILE A 189 21.44 15.03 -1.68
CA ILE A 189 20.75 13.88 -1.04
C ILE A 189 21.25 12.53 -1.59
N ARG A 190 21.75 12.50 -2.81
CA ARG A 190 22.37 11.28 -3.38
C ARG A 190 23.73 10.93 -2.78
N LYS A 191 24.34 11.83 -2.03
CA LYS A 191 25.62 11.57 -1.37
C LYS A 191 25.37 11.05 0.04
N PRO A 192 26.00 9.91 0.43
CA PRO A 192 25.81 9.30 1.77
C PRO A 192 26.09 10.25 2.93
N GLU A 193 27.04 11.16 2.76
CA GLU A 193 27.42 12.15 3.79
C GLU A 193 26.26 13.13 4.05
N VAL A 194 25.61 13.61 3.00
CA VAL A 194 24.49 14.56 3.10
C VAL A 194 23.26 13.89 3.68
N LEU A 195 23.10 12.60 3.42
CA LEU A 195 22.03 11.79 4.00
C LEU A 195 22.04 11.78 5.52
N LYS A 196 23.24 11.71 6.12
CA LYS A 196 23.39 11.74 7.59
C LYS A 196 22.90 13.06 8.19
N GLU A 197 23.06 14.16 7.48
CA GLU A 197 22.58 15.48 7.94
C GLU A 197 21.06 15.60 7.87
N PHE A 198 20.40 14.95 6.90
CA PHE A 198 18.96 15.04 6.68
C PHE A 198 18.14 13.94 7.37
N ILE A 199 18.70 12.77 7.58
CA ILE A 199 17.95 11.61 8.12
C ILE A 199 18.26 11.33 9.58
N LEU A 200 19.51 11.50 10.03
CA LEU A 200 19.91 11.12 11.38
C LEU A 200 19.49 12.06 12.52
N PRO A 201 19.10 13.32 12.32
CA PRO A 201 18.56 14.17 13.39
C PRO A 201 17.12 13.85 13.79
N TYR A 202 16.44 12.97 13.09
CA TYR A 202 15.04 12.59 13.29
C TYR A 202 14.88 11.09 13.46
#